data_b2cc2eff3c8a74caff66444cbc584845
#
_entry.id   b2cc2eff3c8a74caff66444cbc584845
#
_cell.length_a   1.000
_cell.length_b   1.000
_cell.length_c   1.000
_cell.angle_alpha   90.00
_cell.angle_beta   90.00
_cell.angle_gamma   90.00
#
_symmetry.space_group_name_H-M   'P 1'
#
loop_
_entity.id
_entity.type
_entity.pdbx_description
1 polymer ?
#
loop_
_entity_poly.entity_id
_entity_poly.type
_entity_poly.pdbx_seq_one_letter_code
_entity_poly.pdbx_strand_id
1 'polypeptide(L)'
;MQIVHYGNLTASTVLIQPVDDHDLEEMETELNEIRKQGKADFQLIAVKVDNWNQDLSPWEASAVFGREGFGDGAGELLQFLLGQCVDRRKTYYIGGYSLAGLFSLWAAYQTDIFAGVAAVSPSVWFTGFLQYMKEHDMRAKSVYLSLGNREERTRNPLMATVGDCIREGYNLLKMQKIRTILEWNPGNHFK
;
A
#
# COMPACT_ATOMS: atom_id res chain seq x y z
N MET A 1 6.23 11.49 -12.68
CA MET A 1 5.00 10.83 -12.16
C MET A 1 3.80 11.29 -12.98
N GLN A 2 2.91 10.37 -13.37
CA GLN A 2 1.67 10.63 -14.12
C GLN A 2 0.47 10.34 -13.21
N ILE A 3 -0.58 11.17 -13.31
CA ILE A 3 -1.82 10.98 -12.57
C ILE A 3 -2.92 10.60 -13.54
N VAL A 4 -3.70 9.57 -13.20
CA VAL A 4 -4.90 9.17 -13.93
C VAL A 4 -6.06 9.08 -12.94
N HIS A 5 -7.20 9.62 -13.31
CA HIS A 5 -8.41 9.63 -12.47
C HIS A 5 -9.44 8.66 -13.03
N TYR A 6 -10.03 7.86 -12.15
CA TYR A 6 -11.07 6.90 -12.46
C TYR A 6 -12.27 7.08 -11.54
N GLY A 7 -13.40 6.51 -11.92
CA GLY A 7 -14.63 6.53 -11.12
C GLY A 7 -15.33 7.88 -11.13
N ASN A 8 -16.03 8.23 -10.05
CA ASN A 8 -16.77 9.49 -9.94
C ASN A 8 -15.89 10.58 -9.36
N LEU A 9 -15.50 11.57 -10.18
CA LEU A 9 -14.62 12.68 -9.77
C LEU A 9 -15.25 13.57 -8.68
N THR A 10 -16.56 13.54 -8.52
CA THR A 10 -17.27 14.32 -7.51
C THR A 10 -17.51 13.56 -6.20
N ALA A 11 -17.15 12.27 -6.14
CA ALA A 11 -17.32 11.46 -4.94
C ALA A 11 -16.57 12.05 -3.74
N SER A 12 -17.17 11.90 -2.57
CA SER A 12 -16.54 12.31 -1.30
C SER A 12 -15.49 11.31 -0.80
N THR A 13 -15.48 10.10 -1.32
CA THR A 13 -14.49 9.07 -1.01
C THR A 13 -13.47 8.99 -2.13
N VAL A 14 -12.19 9.08 -1.78
CA VAL A 14 -11.06 9.01 -2.74
C VAL A 14 -10.10 7.92 -2.29
N LEU A 15 -9.80 6.99 -3.19
CA LEU A 15 -8.70 6.04 -3.05
C LEU A 15 -7.51 6.54 -3.88
N ILE A 16 -6.34 6.66 -3.28
CA ILE A 16 -5.09 6.99 -3.97
C ILE A 16 -4.24 5.73 -4.02
N GLN A 17 -3.70 5.42 -5.20
CA GLN A 17 -2.96 4.20 -5.43
C GLN A 17 -1.72 4.48 -6.28
N PRO A 18 -0.49 4.36 -5.71
CA PRO A 18 0.72 4.28 -6.52
C PRO A 18 0.73 3.00 -7.35
N VAL A 19 1.07 3.12 -8.63
CA VAL A 19 0.99 2.05 -9.63
C VAL A 19 2.21 2.07 -10.55
N ASP A 20 2.50 0.93 -11.20
CA ASP A 20 3.40 0.85 -12.34
C ASP A 20 2.63 0.85 -13.67
N ASP A 21 3.31 0.56 -14.78
CA ASP A 21 2.68 0.47 -16.11
C ASP A 21 1.70 -0.69 -16.20
N HIS A 22 2.05 -1.84 -15.62
CA HIS A 22 1.21 -3.04 -15.65
C HIS A 22 -0.07 -2.86 -14.82
N ASP A 23 0.06 -2.33 -13.60
CA ASP A 23 -1.08 -2.00 -12.75
C ASP A 23 -2.01 -1.00 -13.44
N LEU A 24 -1.44 -0.01 -14.14
CA LEU A 24 -2.22 1.02 -14.83
C LEU A 24 -3.05 0.43 -15.99
N GLU A 25 -2.53 -0.58 -16.70
CA GLU A 25 -3.26 -1.29 -17.75
C GLU A 25 -4.46 -2.08 -17.18
N GLU A 26 -4.34 -2.63 -15.98
CA GLU A 26 -5.37 -3.43 -15.31
C GLU A 26 -6.38 -2.60 -14.49
N MET A 27 -6.20 -1.31 -14.39
CA MET A 27 -6.96 -0.42 -13.49
C MET A 27 -8.48 -0.44 -13.75
N GLU A 28 -8.92 -0.52 -15.00
CA GLU A 28 -10.36 -0.62 -15.33
C GLU A 28 -10.95 -1.96 -14.85
N THR A 29 -10.17 -3.03 -14.90
CA THR A 29 -10.56 -4.35 -14.38
C THR A 29 -10.73 -4.29 -12.87
N GLU A 30 -9.75 -3.72 -12.16
CA GLU A 30 -9.80 -3.50 -10.70
C GLU A 30 -11.02 -2.66 -10.31
N LEU A 31 -11.25 -1.55 -11.00
CA LEU A 31 -12.40 -0.69 -10.74
C LEU A 31 -13.74 -1.44 -10.87
N ASN A 32 -13.85 -2.27 -11.90
CA ASN A 32 -15.06 -3.05 -12.13
C ASN A 32 -15.27 -4.10 -11.03
N GLU A 33 -14.20 -4.73 -10.53
CA GLU A 33 -14.30 -5.66 -9.40
C GLU A 33 -14.69 -4.94 -8.10
N ILE A 34 -14.10 -3.78 -7.80
CA ILE A 34 -14.51 -2.97 -6.64
C ILE A 34 -16.00 -2.59 -6.73
N ARG A 35 -16.47 -2.17 -7.89
CA ARG A 35 -17.88 -1.81 -8.10
C ARG A 35 -18.84 -2.98 -7.92
N LYS A 36 -18.44 -4.20 -8.27
CA LYS A 36 -19.23 -5.42 -8.04
C LYS A 36 -19.36 -5.77 -6.55
N GLN A 37 -18.31 -5.51 -5.77
CA GLN A 37 -18.25 -5.84 -4.35
C GLN A 37 -18.92 -4.77 -3.46
N GLY A 38 -18.96 -3.52 -3.91
CA GLY A 38 -19.42 -2.39 -3.14
C GLY A 38 -20.45 -1.52 -3.86
N LYS A 39 -21.33 -0.88 -3.09
CA LYS A 39 -22.25 0.15 -3.59
C LYS A 39 -21.70 1.57 -3.38
N ALA A 40 -20.50 1.70 -2.83
CA ALA A 40 -19.92 2.99 -2.53
C ALA A 40 -19.50 3.70 -3.83
N ASP A 41 -19.91 4.96 -3.93
CA ASP A 41 -19.45 5.84 -4.97
C ASP A 41 -18.06 6.38 -4.55
N PHE A 42 -17.07 6.26 -5.43
CA PHE A 42 -15.70 6.69 -5.13
C PHE A 42 -14.97 7.19 -6.37
N GLN A 43 -13.95 7.98 -6.11
CA GLN A 43 -12.91 8.35 -7.06
C GLN A 43 -11.66 7.51 -6.76
N LEU A 44 -11.01 6.99 -7.79
CA LEU A 44 -9.67 6.43 -7.69
C LEU A 44 -8.68 7.36 -8.41
N ILE A 45 -7.59 7.66 -7.74
CA ILE A 45 -6.45 8.42 -8.27
C ILE A 45 -5.27 7.46 -8.36
N ALA A 46 -5.00 6.97 -9.57
CA ALA A 46 -3.81 6.18 -9.83
C ALA A 46 -2.63 7.12 -10.10
N VAL A 47 -1.53 6.90 -9.40
CA VAL A 47 -0.30 7.69 -9.53
C VAL A 47 0.81 6.77 -10.02
N LYS A 48 1.12 6.87 -11.31
CA LYS A 48 2.22 6.11 -11.90
C LYS A 48 3.54 6.65 -11.38
N VAL A 49 4.31 5.79 -10.72
CA VAL A 49 5.68 6.08 -10.28
C VAL A 49 6.67 5.82 -11.41
N ASP A 50 7.79 6.53 -11.40
CA ASP A 50 8.79 6.43 -12.46
C ASP A 50 9.80 5.30 -12.18
N ASN A 51 10.15 5.10 -10.90
CA ASN A 51 11.03 4.03 -10.45
C ASN A 51 10.45 3.34 -9.21
N TRP A 52 9.98 2.09 -9.41
CA TRP A 52 9.28 1.32 -8.38
C TRP A 52 10.06 1.18 -7.09
N ASN A 53 11.33 0.74 -7.17
CA ASN A 53 12.15 0.52 -5.99
C ASN A 53 12.63 1.82 -5.34
N GLN A 54 12.87 2.85 -6.13
CA GLN A 54 13.34 4.15 -5.64
C GLN A 54 12.22 4.93 -4.97
N ASP A 55 11.08 5.07 -5.67
CA ASP A 55 10.03 6.02 -5.28
C ASP A 55 9.16 5.50 -4.13
N LEU A 56 9.01 4.16 -4.01
CA LEU A 56 8.14 3.54 -3.01
C LEU A 56 8.85 3.15 -1.71
N SER A 57 10.18 3.24 -1.67
CA SER A 57 10.94 2.80 -0.50
C SER A 57 11.17 3.93 0.50
N PRO A 58 10.89 3.70 1.80
CA PRO A 58 11.02 4.72 2.83
C PRO A 58 12.48 5.05 3.20
N TRP A 59 13.42 4.15 2.92
CA TRP A 59 14.87 4.29 3.11
C TRP A 59 15.63 3.32 2.21
N GLU A 60 16.91 3.59 2.01
CA GLU A 60 17.79 2.72 1.24
C GLU A 60 17.89 1.32 1.84
N ALA A 61 17.86 0.30 0.97
CA ALA A 61 18.09 -1.08 1.35
C ALA A 61 18.75 -1.86 0.20
N SER A 62 19.48 -2.91 0.55
CA SER A 62 20.11 -3.78 -0.42
C SER A 62 19.10 -4.53 -1.29
N ALA A 63 19.51 -4.87 -2.50
CA ALA A 63 18.71 -5.71 -3.39
C ALA A 63 18.32 -7.04 -2.72
N VAL A 64 17.07 -7.41 -2.82
CA VAL A 64 16.54 -8.70 -2.34
C VAL A 64 16.39 -9.69 -3.49
N PHE A 65 16.17 -9.18 -4.69
CA PHE A 65 16.16 -9.93 -5.94
C PHE A 65 16.79 -9.08 -7.04
N GLY A 66 17.41 -9.72 -8.03
CA GLY A 66 18.12 -8.99 -9.09
C GLY A 66 19.39 -8.28 -8.58
N ARG A 67 19.67 -7.11 -9.13
CA ARG A 67 20.86 -6.29 -8.81
C ARG A 67 20.51 -4.88 -8.32
N GLU A 68 19.26 -4.48 -8.46
CA GLU A 68 18.78 -3.16 -8.11
C GLU A 68 18.36 -3.14 -6.64
N GLY A 69 18.94 -2.24 -5.86
CA GLY A 69 18.56 -1.97 -4.48
C GLY A 69 17.30 -1.11 -4.39
N PHE A 70 16.97 -0.76 -3.18
CA PHE A 70 15.85 0.12 -2.86
C PHE A 70 16.37 1.51 -2.53
N GLY A 71 15.62 2.54 -2.91
CA GLY A 71 15.97 3.93 -2.62
C GLY A 71 15.33 4.48 -1.36
N ASP A 72 15.11 5.80 -1.34
CA ASP A 72 14.56 6.57 -0.22
C ASP A 72 13.51 7.61 -0.68
N GLY A 73 12.98 7.45 -1.89
CA GLY A 73 12.09 8.42 -2.55
C GLY A 73 10.68 8.50 -1.99
N ALA A 74 10.29 7.62 -1.05
CA ALA A 74 8.93 7.60 -0.50
C ALA A 74 8.48 8.95 0.10
N GLY A 75 9.43 9.73 0.67
CA GLY A 75 9.14 11.06 1.20
C GLY A 75 8.68 12.05 0.11
N GLU A 76 9.35 12.05 -1.04
CA GLU A 76 9.00 12.91 -2.18
C GLU A 76 7.67 12.48 -2.80
N LEU A 77 7.46 11.18 -2.99
CA LEU A 77 6.19 10.64 -3.47
C LEU A 77 5.05 11.03 -2.52
N LEU A 78 5.22 10.88 -1.21
CA LEU A 78 4.20 11.26 -0.24
C LEU A 78 3.83 12.75 -0.37
N GLN A 79 4.80 13.66 -0.48
CA GLN A 79 4.54 15.08 -0.67
C GLN A 79 3.74 15.35 -1.96
N PHE A 80 4.08 14.65 -3.04
CA PHE A 80 3.34 14.72 -4.29
C PHE A 80 1.88 14.26 -4.12
N LEU A 81 1.64 13.13 -3.43
CA LEU A 81 0.30 12.62 -3.15
C LEU A 81 -0.52 13.54 -2.25
N LEU A 82 0.10 14.13 -1.24
CA LEU A 82 -0.57 15.10 -0.36
C LEU A 82 -1.06 16.33 -1.13
N GLY A 83 -0.36 16.72 -2.21
CA GLY A 83 -0.82 17.74 -3.15
C GLY A 83 -2.14 17.39 -3.85
N GLN A 84 -2.53 16.11 -3.91
CA GLN A 84 -3.82 15.67 -4.44
C GLN A 84 -4.93 15.64 -3.38
N CYS A 85 -4.58 15.77 -2.09
CA CYS A 85 -5.50 15.65 -0.95
C CYS A 85 -5.98 17.02 -0.44
N VAL A 86 -6.24 17.99 -1.31
CA VAL A 86 -6.50 19.37 -0.93
C VAL A 86 -7.96 19.68 -0.56
N ASP A 87 -8.91 18.88 -1.03
CA ASP A 87 -10.35 19.11 -0.73
C ASP A 87 -10.73 18.50 0.61
N ARG A 88 -10.86 19.34 1.64
CA ARG A 88 -11.22 18.92 3.01
C ARG A 88 -12.62 18.32 3.16
N ARG A 89 -13.46 18.39 2.15
CA ARG A 89 -14.78 17.75 2.13
C ARG A 89 -14.71 16.29 1.73
N LYS A 90 -13.56 15.85 1.22
CA LYS A 90 -13.31 14.47 0.79
C LYS A 90 -12.61 13.68 1.90
N THR A 91 -12.85 12.37 1.90
CA THR A 91 -12.16 11.41 2.76
C THR A 91 -11.20 10.62 1.90
N TYR A 92 -9.92 10.67 2.24
CA TYR A 92 -8.86 10.04 1.48
C TYR A 92 -8.46 8.71 2.11
N TYR A 93 -8.31 7.71 1.26
CA TYR A 93 -7.73 6.41 1.56
C TYR A 93 -6.51 6.21 0.68
N ILE A 94 -5.55 5.43 1.15
CA ILE A 94 -4.40 5.04 0.35
C ILE A 94 -4.33 3.53 0.26
N GLY A 95 -3.93 3.02 -0.89
CA GLY A 95 -3.79 1.57 -1.09
C GLY A 95 -2.68 1.25 -2.07
N GLY A 96 -2.33 -0.02 -2.14
CA GLY A 96 -1.34 -0.50 -3.09
C GLY A 96 -1.02 -1.97 -2.88
N TYR A 97 -0.38 -2.52 -3.89
CA TYR A 97 0.07 -3.89 -3.95
C TYR A 97 1.59 -3.98 -3.76
N SER A 98 2.08 -5.02 -3.11
CA SER A 98 3.51 -5.30 -2.96
C SER A 98 4.28 -4.14 -2.29
N LEU A 99 5.24 -3.52 -2.97
CA LEU A 99 6.00 -2.39 -2.45
C LEU A 99 5.13 -1.13 -2.33
N ALA A 100 4.13 -0.93 -3.20
CA ALA A 100 3.14 0.13 -3.04
C ALA A 100 2.25 -0.09 -1.81
N GLY A 101 2.00 -1.36 -1.42
CA GLY A 101 1.35 -1.70 -0.16
C GLY A 101 2.21 -1.35 1.07
N LEU A 102 3.51 -1.60 1.01
CA LEU A 102 4.47 -1.13 2.03
C LEU A 102 4.47 0.40 2.14
N PHE A 103 4.59 1.09 1.00
CA PHE A 103 4.54 2.55 0.94
C PHE A 103 3.25 3.10 1.55
N SER A 104 2.10 2.51 1.23
CA SER A 104 0.80 2.93 1.75
C SER A 104 0.72 2.81 3.26
N LEU A 105 1.25 1.72 3.83
CA LEU A 105 1.39 1.58 5.28
C LEU A 105 2.29 2.66 5.85
N TRP A 106 3.50 2.83 5.30
CA TRP A 106 4.45 3.83 5.76
C TRP A 106 3.90 5.25 5.68
N ALA A 107 3.24 5.61 4.58
CA ALA A 107 2.61 6.92 4.40
C ALA A 107 1.60 7.25 5.50
N ALA A 108 0.83 6.25 5.93
CA ALA A 108 -0.17 6.42 6.99
C ALA A 108 0.45 6.55 8.41
N TYR A 109 1.73 6.28 8.58
CA TYR A 109 2.48 6.68 9.78
C TYR A 109 2.93 8.14 9.72
N GLN A 110 3.12 8.72 8.51
CA GLN A 110 3.62 10.09 8.34
C GLN A 110 2.54 11.15 8.52
N THR A 111 1.29 10.84 8.17
CA THR A 111 0.20 11.82 8.10
C THR A 111 -1.14 11.22 8.53
N ASP A 112 -2.03 12.07 9.06
CA ASP A 112 -3.41 11.74 9.42
C ASP A 112 -4.42 12.04 8.29
N ILE A 113 -3.95 12.43 7.12
CA ILE A 113 -4.79 12.69 5.95
C ILE A 113 -5.54 11.44 5.49
N PHE A 114 -4.89 10.27 5.58
CA PHE A 114 -5.50 9.03 5.15
C PHE A 114 -6.35 8.42 6.27
N ALA A 115 -7.66 8.33 6.02
CA ALA A 115 -8.61 7.73 6.95
C ALA A 115 -8.39 6.21 7.11
N GLY A 116 -7.87 5.57 6.07
CA GLY A 116 -7.54 4.14 6.09
C GLY A 116 -6.56 3.75 5.01
N VAL A 117 -6.02 2.54 5.17
CA VAL A 117 -5.04 1.91 4.27
C VAL A 117 -5.57 0.58 3.77
N ALA A 118 -5.37 0.31 2.47
CA ALA A 118 -5.55 -1.01 1.86
C ALA A 118 -4.20 -1.51 1.33
N ALA A 119 -3.52 -2.38 2.09
CA ALA A 119 -2.23 -2.93 1.72
C ALA A 119 -2.39 -4.40 1.29
N VAL A 120 -2.29 -4.63 -0.01
CA VAL A 120 -2.46 -5.94 -0.64
C VAL A 120 -1.10 -6.57 -0.86
N SER A 121 -0.88 -7.76 -0.31
CA SER A 121 0.40 -8.48 -0.37
C SER A 121 1.61 -7.59 -0.07
N PRO A 122 1.56 -6.72 0.97
CA PRO A 122 2.56 -5.69 1.19
C PRO A 122 3.93 -6.30 1.50
N SER A 123 4.98 -5.66 1.00
CA SER A 123 6.38 -6.06 1.23
C SER A 123 6.84 -5.80 2.68
N VAL A 124 6.07 -6.26 3.68
CA VAL A 124 6.35 -6.01 5.12
C VAL A 124 7.62 -6.71 5.63
N TRP A 125 8.21 -7.58 4.82
CA TRP A 125 9.55 -8.13 5.01
C TRP A 125 10.68 -7.12 4.76
N PHE A 126 10.36 -5.92 4.25
CA PHE A 126 11.32 -4.88 3.96
C PHE A 126 12.17 -4.55 5.20
N THR A 127 13.49 -4.46 4.99
CA THR A 127 14.47 -4.35 6.09
C THR A 127 14.15 -3.18 7.02
N GLY A 128 13.96 -3.47 8.31
CA GLY A 128 13.70 -2.46 9.34
C GLY A 128 12.22 -2.04 9.47
N PHE A 129 11.33 -2.46 8.58
CA PHE A 129 9.96 -1.94 8.59
C PHE A 129 9.15 -2.36 9.82
N LEU A 130 9.25 -3.61 10.27
CA LEU A 130 8.58 -4.03 11.52
C LEU A 130 9.12 -3.30 12.76
N GLN A 131 10.41 -3.00 12.78
CA GLN A 131 10.98 -2.19 13.86
C GLN A 131 10.43 -0.76 13.83
N TYR A 132 10.35 -0.19 12.61
CA TYR A 132 9.71 1.11 12.39
C TYR A 132 8.27 1.14 12.91
N MET A 133 7.46 0.10 12.62
CA MET A 133 6.07 -0.04 13.12
C MET A 133 5.99 -0.11 14.66
N LYS A 134 7.01 -0.67 15.34
CA LYS A 134 7.08 -0.73 16.80
C LYS A 134 7.37 0.62 17.45
N GLU A 135 8.12 1.46 16.76
CA GLU A 135 8.61 2.74 17.27
C GLU A 135 7.72 3.94 16.95
N HIS A 136 6.72 3.73 16.06
CA HIS A 136 5.85 4.81 15.58
C HIS A 136 4.38 4.45 15.73
N ASP A 137 3.54 5.47 15.88
CA ASP A 137 2.09 5.32 15.99
C ASP A 137 1.43 5.47 14.61
N MET A 138 0.59 4.51 14.24
CA MET A 138 -0.26 4.56 13.05
C MET A 138 -1.27 5.70 13.19
N ARG A 139 -1.35 6.58 12.19
CA ARG A 139 -2.26 7.72 12.17
C ARG A 139 -3.58 7.44 11.46
N ALA A 140 -3.63 6.43 10.59
CA ALA A 140 -4.89 5.99 9.98
C ALA A 140 -5.78 5.27 11.00
N LYS A 141 -7.10 5.38 10.84
CA LYS A 141 -8.10 4.76 11.74
C LYS A 141 -8.36 3.30 11.43
N SER A 142 -8.09 2.87 10.19
CA SER A 142 -8.33 1.51 9.72
C SER A 142 -7.25 1.06 8.76
N VAL A 143 -6.92 -0.24 8.84
CA VAL A 143 -5.95 -0.88 7.94
C VAL A 143 -6.53 -2.22 7.47
N TYR A 144 -6.60 -2.41 6.18
CA TYR A 144 -6.84 -3.70 5.55
C TYR A 144 -5.51 -4.27 5.06
N LEU A 145 -5.25 -5.50 5.43
CA LEU A 145 -4.10 -6.29 4.99
C LEU A 145 -4.60 -7.54 4.30
N SER A 146 -3.98 -7.95 3.22
CA SER A 146 -4.19 -9.27 2.66
C SER A 146 -2.88 -9.90 2.21
N LEU A 147 -2.84 -11.24 2.15
CA LEU A 147 -1.70 -12.00 1.68
C LEU A 147 -2.16 -13.30 1.03
N GLY A 148 -1.50 -13.68 -0.05
CA GLY A 148 -1.69 -14.99 -0.65
C GLY A 148 -1.17 -16.11 0.26
N ASN A 149 -1.96 -17.17 0.47
CA ASN A 149 -1.63 -18.27 1.40
C ASN A 149 -0.46 -19.17 0.94
N ARG A 150 0.16 -18.85 -0.21
CA ARG A 150 1.35 -19.52 -0.74
C ARG A 150 2.53 -18.56 -0.97
N GLU A 151 2.41 -17.28 -0.61
CA GLU A 151 3.48 -16.29 -0.82
C GLU A 151 4.74 -16.61 -0.01
N GLU A 152 4.60 -17.13 1.20
CA GLU A 152 5.72 -17.58 2.03
C GLU A 152 6.46 -18.81 1.47
N ARG A 153 5.92 -19.47 0.41
CA ARG A 153 6.56 -20.62 -0.25
C ARG A 153 7.50 -20.21 -1.38
N THR A 154 8.28 -19.17 -1.18
CA THR A 154 9.31 -18.69 -2.11
C THR A 154 10.68 -19.25 -1.76
N ARG A 155 11.61 -19.28 -2.76
CA ARG A 155 13.01 -19.68 -2.55
C ARG A 155 13.86 -18.56 -1.94
N ASN A 156 13.40 -17.31 -2.01
CA ASN A 156 14.10 -16.18 -1.41
C ASN A 156 13.88 -16.18 0.10
N PRO A 157 14.94 -16.33 0.93
CA PRO A 157 14.79 -16.48 2.38
C PRO A 157 14.11 -15.27 3.06
N LEU A 158 14.39 -14.06 2.57
CA LEU A 158 13.80 -12.85 3.15
C LEU A 158 12.32 -12.74 2.78
N MET A 159 11.98 -12.94 1.52
CA MET A 159 10.58 -12.91 1.07
C MET A 159 9.75 -14.04 1.70
N ALA A 160 10.36 -15.19 2.02
CA ALA A 160 9.67 -16.28 2.71
C ALA A 160 9.18 -15.91 4.12
N THR A 161 9.73 -14.84 4.72
CA THR A 161 9.28 -14.33 6.01
C THR A 161 8.00 -13.51 5.94
N VAL A 162 7.46 -13.24 4.74
CA VAL A 162 6.31 -12.34 4.54
C VAL A 162 5.10 -12.73 5.39
N GLY A 163 4.83 -14.03 5.52
CA GLY A 163 3.72 -14.54 6.34
C GLY A 163 3.87 -14.21 7.83
N ASP A 164 5.07 -14.37 8.37
CA ASP A 164 5.35 -14.00 9.77
C ASP A 164 5.38 -12.49 9.95
N CYS A 165 5.97 -11.76 9.00
CA CYS A 165 6.02 -10.30 9.04
C CYS A 165 4.63 -9.67 9.02
N ILE A 166 3.70 -10.16 8.17
CA ILE A 166 2.35 -9.59 8.12
C ILE A 166 1.54 -9.92 9.38
N ARG A 167 1.72 -11.10 9.97
CA ARG A 167 1.10 -11.47 11.26
C ARG A 167 1.59 -10.56 12.38
N GLU A 168 2.91 -10.31 12.44
CA GLU A 168 3.51 -9.39 13.42
C GLU A 168 3.00 -7.97 13.20
N GLY A 169 3.01 -7.45 11.97
CA GLY A 169 2.47 -6.13 11.63
C GLY A 169 1.00 -5.98 12.01
N TYR A 170 0.17 -7.00 11.73
CA TYR A 170 -1.22 -7.05 12.19
C TYR A 170 -1.34 -6.92 13.71
N ASN A 171 -0.54 -7.68 14.46
CA ASN A 171 -0.57 -7.64 15.92
C ASN A 171 -0.15 -6.26 16.46
N LEU A 172 0.89 -5.64 15.88
CA LEU A 172 1.32 -4.29 16.24
C LEU A 172 0.20 -3.26 16.05
N LEU A 173 -0.50 -3.30 14.92
CA LEU A 173 -1.63 -2.42 14.64
C LEU A 173 -2.79 -2.65 15.62
N LYS A 174 -3.06 -3.90 15.99
CA LYS A 174 -4.07 -4.24 17.01
C LYS A 174 -3.70 -3.73 18.40
N MET A 175 -2.41 -3.79 18.77
CA MET A 175 -1.92 -3.23 20.04
C MET A 175 -2.10 -1.70 20.08
N GLN A 176 -1.95 -1.02 18.98
CA GLN A 176 -2.23 0.42 18.81
C GLN A 176 -3.74 0.73 18.71
N LYS A 177 -4.62 -0.28 18.84
CA LYS A 177 -6.09 -0.15 18.76
C LYS A 177 -6.59 0.32 17.40
N ILE A 178 -5.82 0.10 16.34
CA ILE A 178 -6.25 0.37 14.97
C ILE A 178 -7.26 -0.70 14.54
N ARG A 179 -8.34 -0.29 13.87
CA ARG A 179 -9.28 -1.23 13.26
C ARG A 179 -8.58 -1.94 12.10
N THR A 180 -8.14 -3.18 12.33
CA THR A 180 -7.33 -3.93 11.36
C THR A 180 -8.03 -5.21 10.96
N ILE A 181 -8.02 -5.50 9.66
CA ILE A 181 -8.45 -6.75 9.05
C ILE A 181 -7.21 -7.37 8.40
N LEU A 182 -7.03 -8.69 8.53
CA LEU A 182 -6.04 -9.48 7.80
C LEU A 182 -6.76 -10.63 7.11
N GLU A 183 -6.71 -10.66 5.78
CA GLU A 183 -7.30 -11.71 4.96
C GLU A 183 -6.23 -12.54 4.26
N TRP A 184 -6.50 -13.84 4.14
CA TRP A 184 -5.67 -14.79 3.41
C TRP A 184 -6.38 -15.20 2.13
N ASN A 185 -5.78 -14.88 0.99
CA ASN A 185 -6.32 -15.22 -0.32
C ASN A 185 -5.71 -16.52 -0.86
N PRO A 186 -6.45 -17.31 -1.65
CA PRO A 186 -5.85 -18.41 -2.38
C PRO A 186 -4.85 -17.87 -3.43
N GLY A 187 -3.59 -18.29 -3.36
CA GLY A 187 -2.61 -17.89 -4.38
C GLY A 187 -1.21 -17.64 -3.84
N ASN A 188 -0.35 -17.23 -4.75
CA ASN A 188 0.98 -16.70 -4.47
C ASN A 188 1.00 -15.21 -4.78
N HIS A 189 2.19 -14.58 -4.70
CA HIS A 189 2.35 -13.14 -4.93
C HIS A 189 1.84 -12.66 -6.31
N PHE A 190 1.80 -13.51 -7.33
CA PHE A 190 1.44 -13.13 -8.69
C PHE A 190 0.14 -13.79 -9.20
N LYS A 191 -0.60 -14.50 -8.32
CA LYS A 191 -1.82 -15.22 -8.71
C LYS A 191 -2.79 -15.35 -7.55
#